data_756dc297a0851734e99e51a8391308f3
#
_entry.id   756dc297a0851734e99e51a8391308f3
#
_cell.length_a   1.000
_cell.length_b   1.000
_cell.length_c   1.000
_cell.angle_alpha   90.00
_cell.angle_beta   90.00
_cell.angle_gamma   90.00
#
_symmetry.space_group_name_H-M   'P 1'
#
loop_
_entity.id
_entity.type
_entity.pdbx_description
1 polymer ?
#
loop_
_entity_poly.entity_id
_entity_poly.type
_entity_poly.pdbx_seq_one_letter_code
_entity_poly.pdbx_strand_id
1 'polypeptide(L)'
;MTFNKFTSVVLGVCLLASVACAQAMTGTPKHMVFASDTQYPWTDKTDNRDPESDSEFEVRSKWLVDSQLASIADFRNQHGSQAQVPLMINGDITAFGHGWQRSFMKDMLNKHFKGDYLYGLGNHDYENNVDDCFTNSCAAGSIVEFKEHHEGKVDSFDLKVTSGFLSKTYSGSLAYSKNIGEVHMVQLNNEPTYTTRIAHPLNPTTFEINDALDWLEKDLRLARVSGYAIIINMHKPLNHKGTQAQQKRFHDMVNKYQVTAIFAGHLHKDGGDAYWEGSVPIYLSGSTSQQTYLIASFTEDRKQLQVYLVKNNQWRNRTLIDTTPVHSIFAKRP
;
A
#
# COMPACT_ATOMS: atom_id res chain seq x y z
N MET A 1 -0.86 -82.93 10.61
CA MET A 1 0.34 -82.09 10.30
C MET A 1 -0.04 -81.10 9.24
N THR A 2 -0.37 -79.87 9.63
CA THR A 2 -0.81 -78.80 8.74
C THR A 2 0.19 -77.71 8.79
N PHE A 3 0.86 -77.39 7.68
CA PHE A 3 1.81 -76.30 7.51
C PHE A 3 1.08 -75.01 7.21
N ASN A 4 1.18 -74.04 8.09
CA ASN A 4 0.73 -72.66 7.86
C ASN A 4 1.79 -71.90 7.06
N LYS A 5 1.41 -71.37 5.86
CA LYS A 5 2.20 -70.48 5.08
C LYS A 5 1.94 -69.03 5.55
N PHE A 6 2.95 -68.42 6.11
CA PHE A 6 2.97 -66.95 6.33
C PHE A 6 3.23 -66.24 5.02
N THR A 7 2.26 -65.44 4.57
CA THR A 7 2.40 -64.53 3.42
C THR A 7 2.81 -63.16 3.96
N SER A 8 4.05 -62.75 3.71
CA SER A 8 4.53 -61.41 4.02
C SER A 8 3.99 -60.42 2.98
N VAL A 9 3.15 -59.50 3.42
CA VAL A 9 2.72 -58.33 2.61
C VAL A 9 3.75 -57.23 2.79
N VAL A 10 4.52 -56.98 1.75
CA VAL A 10 5.41 -55.80 1.68
C VAL A 10 4.56 -54.61 1.27
N LEU A 11 4.31 -53.69 2.23
CA LEU A 11 3.66 -52.42 1.95
C LEU A 11 4.68 -51.48 1.32
N GLY A 12 4.62 -51.35 0.00
CA GLY A 12 5.37 -50.36 -0.74
C GLY A 12 4.77 -48.97 -0.50
N VAL A 13 5.43 -48.12 0.30
CA VAL A 13 5.11 -46.70 0.43
C VAL A 13 5.62 -46.02 -0.83
N CYS A 14 4.75 -45.78 -1.81
CA CYS A 14 5.01 -44.85 -2.90
C CYS A 14 4.99 -43.44 -2.34
N LEU A 15 6.18 -42.85 -2.11
CA LEU A 15 6.33 -41.43 -1.97
C LEU A 15 6.01 -40.77 -3.34
N LEU A 16 4.79 -40.33 -3.51
CA LEU A 16 4.44 -39.38 -4.58
C LEU A 16 5.05 -38.06 -4.21
N ALA A 17 6.28 -37.79 -4.68
CA ALA A 17 6.83 -36.46 -4.77
C ALA A 17 5.95 -35.67 -5.74
N SER A 18 5.00 -34.91 -5.21
CA SER A 18 4.25 -33.93 -5.97
C SER A 18 5.25 -32.83 -6.40
N VAL A 19 5.80 -32.99 -7.59
CA VAL A 19 6.44 -31.88 -8.30
C VAL A 19 5.31 -30.91 -8.61
N ALA A 20 5.09 -29.96 -7.73
CA ALA A 20 4.25 -28.80 -8.02
C ALA A 20 4.96 -28.05 -9.15
N CYS A 21 4.53 -28.30 -10.38
CA CYS A 21 4.87 -27.49 -11.52
C CYS A 21 4.25 -26.13 -11.25
N ALA A 22 5.04 -25.21 -10.73
CA ALA A 22 4.60 -23.85 -10.50
C ALA A 22 4.41 -23.21 -11.86
N GLN A 23 3.18 -23.30 -12.41
CA GLN A 23 2.77 -22.49 -13.54
C GLN A 23 2.94 -21.02 -13.16
N ALA A 24 3.47 -20.21 -14.09
CA ALA A 24 3.45 -18.76 -13.93
C ALA A 24 2.01 -18.34 -13.61
N MET A 25 1.81 -17.69 -12.46
CA MET A 25 0.46 -17.29 -12.05
C MET A 25 -0.04 -16.30 -13.11
N THR A 26 -1.14 -16.65 -13.75
CA THR A 26 -1.79 -15.73 -14.71
C THR A 26 -2.14 -14.44 -13.99
N GLY A 27 -1.72 -13.31 -14.55
CA GLY A 27 -2.01 -11.98 -13.98
C GLY A 27 -0.88 -11.35 -13.17
N THR A 28 0.36 -11.89 -13.20
CA THR A 28 1.50 -11.19 -12.58
C THR A 28 1.78 -9.88 -13.31
N PRO A 29 1.75 -8.72 -12.61
CA PRO A 29 1.94 -7.43 -13.24
C PRO A 29 3.39 -7.28 -13.75
N LYS A 30 3.55 -6.70 -14.95
CA LYS A 30 4.84 -6.22 -15.41
C LYS A 30 5.17 -4.85 -14.85
N HIS A 31 4.16 -4.02 -14.71
CA HIS A 31 4.25 -2.65 -14.23
C HIS A 31 3.33 -2.43 -13.04
N MET A 32 3.71 -1.54 -12.15
CA MET A 32 2.91 -1.08 -11.01
C MET A 32 3.08 0.43 -10.89
N VAL A 33 2.06 1.13 -10.44
CA VAL A 33 2.10 2.58 -10.20
C VAL A 33 1.99 2.84 -8.70
N PHE A 34 2.87 3.73 -8.19
CA PHE A 34 2.87 4.20 -6.82
C PHE A 34 2.75 5.72 -6.82
N ALA A 35 1.63 6.20 -6.33
CA ALA A 35 1.34 7.60 -6.10
C ALA A 35 1.18 7.87 -4.61
N SER A 36 1.16 9.12 -4.21
CA SER A 36 0.92 9.55 -2.83
C SER A 36 0.43 10.98 -2.81
N ASP A 37 -0.05 11.42 -1.65
CA ASP A 37 -0.33 12.82 -1.38
C ASP A 37 -1.20 13.47 -2.48
N THR A 38 -2.31 12.81 -2.80
CA THR A 38 -3.35 13.40 -3.65
C THR A 38 -4.00 14.60 -2.98
N GLN A 39 -4.11 14.57 -1.69
CA GLN A 39 -4.27 15.62 -0.67
C GLN A 39 -5.18 16.79 -1.08
N TYR A 40 -6.36 16.46 -1.62
CA TYR A 40 -7.31 17.49 -2.02
C TYR A 40 -7.99 18.16 -0.82
N PRO A 41 -8.10 19.52 -0.82
CA PRO A 41 -7.48 20.48 -1.73
C PRO A 41 -6.05 20.86 -1.30
N TRP A 42 -5.10 20.79 -2.21
CA TRP A 42 -3.71 21.14 -1.98
C TRP A 42 -3.04 21.57 -3.29
N THR A 43 -2.07 22.51 -3.23
CA THR A 43 -1.37 22.99 -4.42
C THR A 43 0.14 23.06 -4.19
N ASP A 44 0.92 23.23 -5.25
CA ASP A 44 2.35 23.51 -5.17
C ASP A 44 2.65 24.86 -4.48
N LYS A 45 1.73 25.83 -4.58
CA LYS A 45 1.83 27.08 -3.83
C LYS A 45 1.67 26.86 -2.33
N THR A 46 0.76 25.96 -1.94
CA THR A 46 0.64 25.54 -0.52
C THR A 46 1.95 24.92 -0.02
N ASP A 47 2.59 24.06 -0.80
CA ASP A 47 3.88 23.45 -0.45
C ASP A 47 4.99 24.49 -0.32
N ASN A 48 4.95 25.54 -1.14
CA ASN A 48 5.94 26.62 -1.13
C ASN A 48 5.62 27.72 -0.13
N ARG A 49 4.42 27.74 0.44
CA ARG A 49 3.87 28.84 1.24
C ARG A 49 3.76 30.13 0.43
N ASP A 50 3.50 30.01 -0.85
CA ASP A 50 3.26 31.13 -1.75
C ASP A 50 1.81 31.58 -1.63
N PRO A 51 1.53 32.89 -1.79
CA PRO A 51 0.15 33.40 -1.75
C PRO A 51 -0.65 32.89 -2.95
N GLU A 52 -1.92 32.57 -2.69
CA GLU A 52 -2.89 32.10 -3.68
C GLU A 52 -4.28 32.60 -3.25
N SER A 53 -5.08 33.07 -4.17
CA SER A 53 -6.47 33.43 -3.87
C SER A 53 -7.33 32.16 -3.72
N ASP A 54 -8.42 32.21 -2.96
CA ASP A 54 -9.31 31.07 -2.74
C ASP A 54 -9.81 30.47 -4.07
N SER A 55 -10.12 31.32 -5.05
CA SER A 55 -10.58 30.86 -6.37
C SER A 55 -9.48 30.18 -7.19
N GLU A 56 -8.26 30.69 -7.14
CA GLU A 56 -7.09 30.04 -7.78
C GLU A 56 -6.79 28.71 -7.12
N PHE A 57 -6.78 28.67 -5.79
CA PHE A 57 -6.56 27.46 -4.99
C PHE A 57 -7.58 26.37 -5.33
N GLU A 58 -8.88 26.72 -5.38
CA GLU A 58 -9.93 25.76 -5.71
C GLU A 58 -9.77 25.19 -7.12
N VAL A 59 -9.57 26.05 -8.12
CA VAL A 59 -9.42 25.62 -9.51
C VAL A 59 -8.14 24.81 -9.70
N ARG A 60 -7.02 25.27 -9.12
CA ARG A 60 -5.73 24.63 -9.26
C ARG A 60 -5.67 23.27 -8.58
N SER A 61 -6.18 23.14 -7.34
CA SER A 61 -6.18 21.87 -6.64
C SER A 61 -7.00 20.80 -7.37
N LYS A 62 -8.17 21.15 -7.91
CA LYS A 62 -8.97 20.24 -8.73
C LYS A 62 -8.24 19.80 -9.99
N TRP A 63 -7.61 20.74 -10.68
CA TRP A 63 -6.86 20.47 -11.91
C TRP A 63 -5.66 19.55 -11.64
N LEU A 64 -4.90 19.79 -10.57
CA LEU A 64 -3.75 18.97 -10.19
C LEU A 64 -4.17 17.52 -9.97
N VAL A 65 -5.25 17.28 -9.19
CA VAL A 65 -5.79 15.95 -8.95
C VAL A 65 -6.23 15.30 -10.27
N ASP A 66 -7.08 15.97 -11.05
CA ASP A 66 -7.62 15.40 -12.29
C ASP A 66 -6.52 15.06 -13.31
N SER A 67 -5.54 15.95 -13.47
CA SER A 67 -4.43 15.77 -14.42
C SER A 67 -3.52 14.60 -14.04
N GLN A 68 -3.20 14.42 -12.76
CA GLN A 68 -2.37 13.30 -12.33
C GLN A 68 -3.11 11.96 -12.47
N LEU A 69 -4.37 11.89 -12.01
CA LEU A 69 -5.16 10.66 -12.14
C LEU A 69 -5.39 10.29 -13.60
N ALA A 70 -5.59 11.27 -14.49
CA ALA A 70 -5.70 11.05 -15.94
C ALA A 70 -4.40 10.50 -16.53
N SER A 71 -3.23 11.03 -16.14
CA SER A 71 -1.92 10.54 -16.58
C SER A 71 -1.68 9.09 -16.14
N ILE A 72 -2.01 8.76 -14.89
CA ILE A 72 -1.91 7.38 -14.38
C ILE A 72 -2.85 6.45 -15.15
N ALA A 73 -4.10 6.87 -15.39
CA ALA A 73 -5.07 6.07 -16.15
C ALA A 73 -4.61 5.82 -17.59
N ASP A 74 -4.04 6.84 -18.26
CA ASP A 74 -3.47 6.70 -19.61
C ASP A 74 -2.32 5.69 -19.63
N PHE A 75 -1.38 5.76 -18.68
CA PHE A 75 -0.31 4.77 -18.54
C PHE A 75 -0.87 3.35 -18.39
N ARG A 76 -1.79 3.14 -17.46
CA ARG A 76 -2.38 1.83 -17.18
C ARG A 76 -3.09 1.26 -18.39
N ASN A 77 -3.88 2.06 -19.10
CA ASN A 77 -4.61 1.65 -20.28
C ASN A 77 -3.67 1.25 -21.45
N GLN A 78 -2.52 1.91 -21.57
CA GLN A 78 -1.56 1.60 -22.64
C GLN A 78 -0.66 0.39 -22.35
N HIS A 79 -0.56 -0.03 -21.08
CA HIS A 79 0.28 -1.16 -20.68
C HIS A 79 -0.52 -2.42 -20.28
N GLY A 80 -1.71 -2.57 -20.81
CA GLY A 80 -2.55 -3.74 -20.63
C GLY A 80 -3.97 -3.36 -20.23
N SER A 81 -4.20 -3.04 -19.00
CA SER A 81 -5.46 -2.55 -18.46
C SER A 81 -5.25 -2.07 -17.02
N GLN A 82 -6.26 -1.44 -16.48
CA GLN A 82 -6.25 -1.06 -15.06
C GLN A 82 -6.07 -2.27 -14.13
N ALA A 83 -6.64 -3.41 -14.46
CA ALA A 83 -6.50 -4.64 -13.66
C ALA A 83 -5.10 -5.28 -13.76
N GLN A 84 -4.37 -5.05 -14.86
CA GLN A 84 -3.04 -5.63 -15.10
C GLN A 84 -1.89 -4.75 -14.60
N VAL A 85 -2.16 -3.47 -14.36
CA VAL A 85 -1.20 -2.50 -13.84
C VAL A 85 -1.72 -1.97 -12.51
N PRO A 86 -1.40 -2.60 -11.38
CA PRO A 86 -1.87 -2.17 -10.06
C PRO A 86 -1.49 -0.73 -9.75
N LEU A 87 -2.40 -0.02 -9.09
CA LEU A 87 -2.17 1.31 -8.54
C LEU A 87 -2.26 1.25 -7.01
N MET A 88 -1.22 1.76 -6.35
CA MET A 88 -1.20 2.02 -4.92
C MET A 88 -1.05 3.53 -4.67
N ILE A 89 -1.89 4.09 -3.80
CA ILE A 89 -1.78 5.48 -3.35
C ILE A 89 -1.39 5.48 -1.87
N ASN A 90 -0.21 5.98 -1.55
CA ASN A 90 0.43 5.86 -0.25
C ASN A 90 0.03 6.98 0.72
N GLY A 91 -1.27 7.12 0.97
CA GLY A 91 -1.81 8.02 1.98
C GLY A 91 -1.95 9.47 1.55
N ASP A 92 -2.46 10.26 2.47
CA ASP A 92 -2.85 11.66 2.30
C ASP A 92 -3.76 11.85 1.08
N ILE A 93 -4.89 11.14 1.12
CA ILE A 93 -5.92 11.22 0.07
C ILE A 93 -6.57 12.60 0.10
N THR A 94 -6.76 13.13 1.31
CA THR A 94 -7.39 14.43 1.57
C THR A 94 -6.51 15.32 2.45
N ALA A 95 -6.71 16.64 2.36
CA ALA A 95 -5.95 17.62 3.17
C ALA A 95 -6.33 17.58 4.66
N PHE A 96 -7.59 17.28 5.00
CA PHE A 96 -8.10 17.37 6.37
C PHE A 96 -9.16 16.31 6.72
N GLY A 97 -9.36 15.29 5.90
CA GLY A 97 -10.36 14.26 6.15
C GLY A 97 -11.81 14.73 6.15
N HIS A 98 -12.12 15.95 5.69
CA HIS A 98 -13.49 16.48 5.67
C HIS A 98 -14.37 15.69 4.69
N GLY A 99 -15.65 15.49 5.02
CA GLY A 99 -16.56 14.70 4.21
C GLY A 99 -16.67 15.15 2.75
N TRP A 100 -16.68 16.48 2.49
CA TRP A 100 -16.70 17.02 1.13
C TRP A 100 -15.40 16.75 0.35
N GLN A 101 -14.24 16.75 1.04
CA GLN A 101 -12.95 16.39 0.44
C GLN A 101 -12.92 14.91 0.05
N ARG A 102 -13.36 14.04 0.97
CA ARG A 102 -13.46 12.60 0.72
C ARG A 102 -14.40 12.29 -0.42
N SER A 103 -15.59 12.95 -0.46
CA SER A 103 -16.55 12.78 -1.56
C SER A 103 -15.94 13.17 -2.90
N PHE A 104 -15.29 14.34 -2.98
CA PHE A 104 -14.60 14.77 -4.20
C PHE A 104 -13.54 13.74 -4.65
N MET A 105 -12.68 13.30 -3.74
CA MET A 105 -11.64 12.33 -4.07
C MET A 105 -12.20 10.98 -4.51
N LYS A 106 -13.25 10.50 -3.85
CA LYS A 106 -13.95 9.28 -4.24
C LYS A 106 -14.51 9.37 -5.67
N ASP A 107 -15.13 10.49 -6.01
CA ASP A 107 -15.66 10.73 -7.36
C ASP A 107 -14.54 10.77 -8.40
N MET A 108 -13.43 11.45 -8.10
CA MET A 108 -12.28 11.55 -9.00
C MET A 108 -11.59 10.20 -9.20
N LEU A 109 -11.35 9.44 -8.14
CA LEU A 109 -10.77 8.10 -8.20
C LEU A 109 -11.70 7.12 -8.96
N ASN A 110 -13.00 7.21 -8.77
CA ASN A 110 -13.97 6.41 -9.51
C ASN A 110 -14.06 6.81 -10.99
N LYS A 111 -13.99 8.10 -11.31
CA LYS A 111 -13.95 8.62 -12.68
C LYS A 111 -12.81 7.98 -13.48
N HIS A 112 -11.62 7.93 -12.90
CA HIS A 112 -10.41 7.47 -13.59
C HIS A 112 -10.17 5.97 -13.47
N PHE A 113 -10.52 5.34 -12.34
CA PHE A 113 -10.11 3.96 -12.03
C PHE A 113 -11.26 3.00 -11.77
N LYS A 114 -12.51 3.46 -11.68
CA LYS A 114 -13.71 2.62 -11.49
C LYS A 114 -13.62 1.68 -10.28
N GLY A 115 -12.95 2.12 -9.21
CA GLY A 115 -12.72 1.32 -7.99
C GLY A 115 -11.56 0.33 -8.07
N ASP A 116 -10.82 0.28 -9.18
CA ASP A 116 -9.64 -0.59 -9.35
C ASP A 116 -8.36 0.15 -8.95
N TYR A 117 -8.21 0.40 -7.66
CA TYR A 117 -7.04 0.96 -7.01
C TYR A 117 -6.96 0.47 -5.56
N LEU A 118 -5.78 0.55 -4.97
CA LEU A 118 -5.52 0.35 -3.56
C LEU A 118 -4.97 1.65 -2.98
N TYR A 119 -5.24 1.91 -1.70
CA TYR A 119 -4.68 3.07 -1.04
C TYR A 119 -4.42 2.83 0.44
N GLY A 120 -3.56 3.64 1.04
CA GLY A 120 -3.34 3.74 2.47
C GLY A 120 -3.89 5.04 3.03
N LEU A 121 -3.90 5.16 4.36
CA LEU A 121 -4.19 6.40 5.07
C LEU A 121 -2.87 7.09 5.45
N GLY A 122 -2.77 8.39 5.21
CA GLY A 122 -1.67 9.21 5.68
C GLY A 122 -2.06 10.09 6.87
N ASN A 123 -1.14 10.92 7.35
CA ASN A 123 -1.40 11.73 8.55
C ASN A 123 -2.52 12.76 8.34
N HIS A 124 -2.71 13.27 7.14
CA HIS A 124 -3.80 14.19 6.82
C HIS A 124 -5.18 13.50 6.70
N ASP A 125 -5.22 12.18 6.56
CA ASP A 125 -6.49 11.45 6.52
C ASP A 125 -7.03 11.16 7.92
N TYR A 126 -6.18 10.88 8.92
CA TYR A 126 -6.64 10.50 10.24
C TYR A 126 -5.77 10.98 11.42
N GLU A 127 -4.43 10.98 11.36
CA GLU A 127 -3.58 11.34 12.50
C GLU A 127 -3.76 12.80 12.93
N ASN A 128 -3.69 13.72 11.96
CA ASN A 128 -3.80 15.16 12.21
C ASN A 128 -5.23 15.61 12.54
N ASN A 129 -6.22 14.74 12.27
CA ASN A 129 -7.64 15.08 12.38
C ASN A 129 -8.31 14.43 13.60
N VAL A 130 -7.53 13.82 14.50
CA VAL A 130 -8.03 13.35 15.79
C VAL A 130 -8.39 14.57 16.64
N ASP A 131 -9.64 14.60 17.11
CA ASP A 131 -10.25 15.70 17.87
C ASP A 131 -10.40 17.05 17.13
N ASP A 132 -10.19 17.06 15.81
CA ASP A 132 -10.37 18.26 14.98
C ASP A 132 -11.84 18.49 14.60
N CYS A 133 -12.52 17.50 14.03
CA CYS A 133 -13.91 17.61 13.62
C CYS A 133 -14.88 17.18 14.74
N PHE A 134 -16.08 17.78 14.74
CA PHE A 134 -17.15 17.37 15.66
C PHE A 134 -17.38 15.84 15.58
N THR A 135 -17.45 15.20 16.74
CA THR A 135 -17.53 13.74 16.92
C THR A 135 -16.38 12.93 16.30
N ASN A 136 -15.23 13.54 16.07
CA ASN A 136 -14.11 12.93 15.33
C ASN A 136 -14.48 12.48 13.91
N SER A 137 -15.49 13.12 13.29
CA SER A 137 -16.06 12.65 12.02
C SER A 137 -15.09 12.73 10.84
N CYS A 138 -14.02 13.53 10.90
CA CYS A 138 -12.99 13.59 9.86
C CYS A 138 -12.14 12.33 9.88
N ALA A 139 -11.44 12.05 10.96
CA ALA A 139 -10.60 10.87 11.10
C ALA A 139 -11.43 9.56 11.02
N ALA A 140 -12.55 9.49 11.76
CA ALA A 140 -13.43 8.32 11.73
C ALA A 140 -14.03 8.07 10.35
N GLY A 141 -14.42 9.12 9.62
CA GLY A 141 -14.97 8.99 8.27
C GLY A 141 -13.94 8.47 7.28
N SER A 142 -12.69 8.93 7.34
CA SER A 142 -11.61 8.41 6.50
C SER A 142 -11.37 6.92 6.74
N ILE A 143 -11.37 6.48 8.00
CA ILE A 143 -11.20 5.05 8.34
C ILE A 143 -12.39 4.21 7.85
N VAL A 144 -13.62 4.70 7.98
CA VAL A 144 -14.81 3.97 7.52
C VAL A 144 -14.76 3.78 6.01
N GLU A 145 -14.52 4.83 5.24
CA GLU A 145 -14.42 4.75 3.78
C GLU A 145 -13.25 3.89 3.31
N PHE A 146 -12.10 3.98 4.01
CA PHE A 146 -10.95 3.10 3.77
C PHE A 146 -11.31 1.63 3.96
N LYS A 147 -11.95 1.29 5.10
CA LYS A 147 -12.42 -0.07 5.37
C LYS A 147 -13.38 -0.56 4.29
N GLU A 148 -14.42 0.23 3.98
CA GLU A 148 -15.42 -0.14 2.99
C GLU A 148 -14.82 -0.37 1.60
N HIS A 149 -13.79 0.41 1.24
CA HIS A 149 -13.10 0.23 -0.04
C HIS A 149 -12.31 -1.08 -0.12
N HIS A 150 -11.65 -1.50 0.98
CA HIS A 150 -10.72 -2.63 0.98
C HIS A 150 -11.36 -3.95 1.45
N GLU A 151 -12.43 -3.90 2.23
CA GLU A 151 -13.11 -5.09 2.74
C GLU A 151 -13.58 -5.99 1.57
N GLY A 152 -13.16 -7.27 1.60
CA GLY A 152 -13.43 -8.22 0.53
C GLY A 152 -12.57 -8.09 -0.74
N LYS A 153 -11.68 -7.07 -0.81
CA LYS A 153 -10.76 -6.88 -1.94
C LYS A 153 -9.31 -7.26 -1.64
N VAL A 154 -8.96 -7.37 -0.36
CA VAL A 154 -7.61 -7.69 0.12
C VAL A 154 -7.58 -9.08 0.75
N ASP A 155 -6.41 -9.70 0.80
CA ASP A 155 -6.27 -11.09 1.24
C ASP A 155 -6.08 -11.20 2.76
N SER A 156 -5.47 -10.18 3.37
CA SER A 156 -5.31 -10.06 4.82
C SER A 156 -5.58 -8.61 5.24
N PHE A 157 -6.28 -8.44 6.35
CA PHE A 157 -6.62 -7.11 6.88
C PHE A 157 -6.53 -7.14 8.41
N ASP A 158 -5.63 -6.34 8.98
CA ASP A 158 -5.47 -6.23 10.43
C ASP A 158 -6.57 -5.36 11.04
N LEU A 159 -7.76 -5.91 11.07
CA LEU A 159 -8.94 -5.26 11.59
C LEU A 159 -9.86 -6.26 12.29
N LYS A 160 -10.15 -6.00 13.55
CA LYS A 160 -11.14 -6.73 14.36
C LYS A 160 -12.30 -5.80 14.69
N VAL A 161 -13.51 -6.29 14.53
CA VAL A 161 -14.73 -5.56 14.90
C VAL A 161 -15.39 -6.24 16.09
N THR A 162 -15.65 -5.47 17.14
CA THR A 162 -16.39 -5.92 18.33
C THR A 162 -17.66 -5.07 18.45
N SER A 163 -18.83 -5.71 18.48
CA SER A 163 -20.12 -5.04 18.62
C SER A 163 -20.64 -5.16 20.05
N GLY A 164 -20.95 -4.04 20.67
CA GLY A 164 -21.72 -3.92 21.90
C GLY A 164 -23.20 -3.69 21.60
N PHE A 165 -24.02 -3.45 22.61
CA PHE A 165 -25.46 -3.22 22.45
C PHE A 165 -25.80 -1.98 21.60
N LEU A 166 -25.10 -0.86 21.87
CA LEU A 166 -25.25 0.41 21.16
C LEU A 166 -23.91 0.98 20.68
N SER A 167 -22.85 0.17 20.64
CA SER A 167 -21.51 0.62 20.29
C SER A 167 -20.80 -0.38 19.41
N LYS A 168 -19.81 0.12 18.67
CA LYS A 168 -18.94 -0.68 17.82
C LYS A 168 -17.50 -0.24 18.02
N THR A 169 -16.60 -1.19 18.25
CA THR A 169 -15.16 -0.92 18.33
C THR A 169 -14.44 -1.63 17.19
N TYR A 170 -13.67 -0.87 16.46
CA TYR A 170 -12.73 -1.34 15.45
C TYR A 170 -11.33 -1.31 16.06
N SER A 171 -10.64 -2.45 16.10
CA SER A 171 -9.28 -2.56 16.67
C SER A 171 -8.34 -3.26 15.71
N GLY A 172 -7.09 -2.79 15.64
CA GLY A 172 -6.03 -3.26 14.75
C GLY A 172 -5.23 -2.11 14.16
N SER A 173 -4.23 -2.41 13.36
CA SER A 173 -3.41 -1.38 12.71
C SER A 173 -4.04 -0.80 11.43
N LEU A 174 -5.08 -1.41 10.92
CA LEU A 174 -5.64 -1.18 9.58
C LEU A 174 -4.68 -1.55 8.44
N ALA A 175 -3.53 -2.16 8.74
CA ALA A 175 -2.65 -2.67 7.71
C ALA A 175 -3.31 -3.81 6.94
N TYR A 176 -2.97 -3.93 5.67
CA TYR A 176 -3.48 -5.01 4.84
C TYR A 176 -2.44 -5.52 3.84
N SER A 177 -2.67 -6.71 3.31
CA SER A 177 -1.89 -7.24 2.20
C SER A 177 -2.77 -7.83 1.09
N LYS A 178 -2.25 -7.81 -0.14
CA LYS A 178 -2.88 -8.37 -1.32
C LYS A 178 -1.85 -9.04 -2.21
N ASN A 179 -2.15 -10.26 -2.65
CA ASN A 179 -1.38 -10.97 -3.65
C ASN A 179 -1.87 -10.62 -5.05
N ILE A 180 -0.96 -10.15 -5.89
CA ILE A 180 -1.24 -9.82 -7.28
C ILE A 180 -0.26 -10.61 -8.15
N GLY A 181 -0.69 -11.75 -8.65
CA GLY A 181 0.21 -12.71 -9.29
C GLY A 181 1.35 -13.13 -8.36
N GLU A 182 2.59 -12.84 -8.73
CA GLU A 182 3.81 -13.19 -7.96
C GLU A 182 4.24 -12.09 -6.97
N VAL A 183 3.46 -11.03 -6.83
CA VAL A 183 3.76 -9.90 -5.95
C VAL A 183 2.88 -9.94 -4.71
N HIS A 184 3.50 -9.88 -3.54
CA HIS A 184 2.83 -9.65 -2.26
C HIS A 184 2.96 -8.18 -1.89
N MET A 185 1.86 -7.45 -1.96
CA MET A 185 1.80 -6.03 -1.71
C MET A 185 1.22 -5.77 -0.33
N VAL A 186 1.98 -5.12 0.53
CA VAL A 186 1.61 -4.76 1.90
C VAL A 186 1.36 -3.26 1.98
N GLN A 187 0.34 -2.81 2.72
CA GLN A 187 0.08 -1.42 3.04
C GLN A 187 0.04 -1.23 4.56
N LEU A 188 0.87 -0.32 5.09
CA LEU A 188 1.02 -0.04 6.53
C LEU A 188 0.37 1.30 6.95
N ASN A 189 -0.34 1.96 6.05
CA ASN A 189 -0.94 3.28 6.26
C ASN A 189 0.11 4.34 6.65
N ASN A 190 -0.13 5.09 7.72
CA ASN A 190 0.72 6.21 8.11
C ASN A 190 2.18 5.79 8.32
N GLU A 191 2.39 4.83 9.21
CA GLU A 191 3.68 4.20 9.53
C GLU A 191 3.46 2.91 10.35
N PRO A 192 4.40 1.95 10.38
CA PRO A 192 4.18 0.63 10.99
C PRO A 192 3.94 0.67 12.51
N THR A 193 4.34 1.75 13.20
CA THR A 193 4.23 1.87 14.67
C THR A 193 3.18 2.87 15.12
N TYR A 194 2.39 3.42 14.20
CA TYR A 194 1.35 4.38 14.56
C TYR A 194 0.27 3.76 15.44
N THR A 195 -0.03 4.46 16.53
CA THR A 195 -1.10 4.09 17.48
C THR A 195 -1.93 5.32 17.85
N THR A 196 -3.24 5.16 17.91
CA THR A 196 -4.15 6.20 18.39
C THR A 196 -5.50 5.62 18.81
N ARG A 197 -6.25 6.37 19.59
CA ARG A 197 -7.63 6.06 19.90
C ARG A 197 -8.52 7.21 19.43
N ILE A 198 -9.47 6.90 18.56
CA ILE A 198 -10.45 7.85 18.01
C ILE A 198 -11.81 7.46 18.59
N ALA A 199 -12.34 8.31 19.48
CA ALA A 199 -13.61 8.10 20.16
C ALA A 199 -14.25 9.46 20.49
N HIS A 200 -15.58 9.48 20.58
CA HIS A 200 -16.29 10.66 21.04
C HIS A 200 -17.59 10.22 21.76
N PRO A 201 -18.00 10.86 22.87
CA PRO A 201 -19.19 10.44 23.63
C PRO A 201 -20.47 10.36 22.83
N LEU A 202 -20.61 11.18 21.78
CA LEU A 202 -21.77 11.21 20.88
C LEU A 202 -21.60 10.32 19.63
N ASN A 203 -20.46 9.63 19.48
CA ASN A 203 -20.24 8.69 18.38
C ASN A 203 -20.22 7.27 18.96
N PRO A 204 -21.14 6.39 18.56
CA PRO A 204 -21.17 5.01 19.04
C PRO A 204 -20.00 4.16 18.53
N THR A 205 -19.19 4.70 17.63
CA THR A 205 -18.06 3.99 17.03
C THR A 205 -16.73 4.48 17.62
N THR A 206 -15.92 3.53 18.08
CA THR A 206 -14.55 3.77 18.55
C THR A 206 -13.57 3.06 17.62
N PHE A 207 -12.44 3.70 17.34
CA PHE A 207 -11.31 3.09 16.65
C PHE A 207 -10.12 3.03 17.60
N GLU A 208 -9.54 1.84 17.78
CA GLU A 208 -8.33 1.57 18.56
C GLU A 208 -7.24 1.13 17.61
N ILE A 209 -6.47 2.09 17.11
CA ILE A 209 -5.39 1.83 16.15
C ILE A 209 -4.15 1.41 16.92
N ASN A 210 -3.65 0.22 16.61
CA ASN A 210 -2.46 -0.38 17.20
C ASN A 210 -1.30 -0.39 16.19
N ASP A 211 -0.07 -0.64 16.65
CA ASP A 211 1.04 -0.85 15.73
C ASP A 211 0.84 -2.13 14.89
N ALA A 212 1.44 -2.16 13.70
CA ALA A 212 1.28 -3.25 12.74
C ALA A 212 2.30 -4.38 12.93
N LEU A 213 3.26 -4.27 13.83
CA LEU A 213 4.48 -5.10 13.82
C LEU A 213 4.21 -6.59 14.02
N ASP A 214 3.25 -6.95 14.88
CA ASP A 214 2.90 -8.35 15.12
C ASP A 214 2.18 -9.00 13.94
N TRP A 215 1.28 -8.24 13.31
CA TRP A 215 0.59 -8.67 12.11
C TRP A 215 1.57 -8.76 10.94
N LEU A 216 2.40 -7.73 10.74
CA LEU A 216 3.37 -7.63 9.65
C LEU A 216 4.37 -8.81 9.67
N GLU A 217 4.90 -9.18 10.85
CA GLU A 217 5.85 -10.28 10.94
C GLU A 217 5.26 -11.62 10.49
N LYS A 218 3.99 -11.86 10.84
CA LYS A 218 3.26 -13.07 10.41
C LYS A 218 3.01 -13.06 8.90
N ASP A 219 2.60 -11.93 8.37
CA ASP A 219 2.27 -11.72 6.96
C ASP A 219 3.51 -11.88 6.08
N LEU A 220 4.61 -11.17 6.39
CA LEU A 220 5.88 -11.28 5.68
C LEU A 220 6.47 -12.70 5.71
N ARG A 221 6.34 -13.39 6.84
CA ARG A 221 6.80 -14.78 6.97
C ARG A 221 6.04 -15.69 6.01
N LEU A 222 4.72 -15.55 5.91
CA LEU A 222 3.90 -16.34 5.01
C LEU A 222 4.23 -16.02 3.54
N ALA A 223 4.34 -14.75 3.20
CA ALA A 223 4.72 -14.31 1.86
C ALA A 223 6.10 -14.85 1.45
N ARG A 224 7.09 -14.82 2.36
CA ARG A 224 8.43 -15.34 2.08
C ARG A 224 8.46 -16.85 1.86
N VAL A 225 7.75 -17.62 2.69
CA VAL A 225 7.62 -19.08 2.52
C VAL A 225 6.92 -19.43 1.20
N SER A 226 5.94 -18.64 0.81
CA SER A 226 5.24 -18.79 -0.48
C SER A 226 6.05 -18.31 -1.68
N GLY A 227 7.19 -17.62 -1.46
CA GLY A 227 8.14 -17.25 -2.49
C GLY A 227 7.80 -15.96 -3.26
N TYR A 228 6.89 -15.16 -2.77
CA TYR A 228 6.51 -13.88 -3.39
C TYR A 228 7.66 -12.86 -3.43
N ALA A 229 7.63 -11.98 -4.44
CA ALA A 229 8.28 -10.69 -4.40
C ALA A 229 7.49 -9.78 -3.45
N ILE A 230 8.12 -9.33 -2.37
CA ILE A 230 7.44 -8.57 -1.31
C ILE A 230 7.69 -7.07 -1.53
N ILE A 231 6.62 -6.30 -1.59
CA ILE A 231 6.63 -4.84 -1.67
C ILE A 231 5.83 -4.28 -0.51
N ILE A 232 6.44 -3.37 0.26
CA ILE A 232 5.76 -2.66 1.35
C ILE A 232 5.41 -1.25 0.88
N ASN A 233 4.29 -0.76 1.35
CA ASN A 233 3.78 0.58 1.13
C ASN A 233 3.44 1.21 2.48
N MET A 234 3.80 2.46 2.66
CA MET A 234 3.46 3.26 3.84
C MET A 234 3.45 4.74 3.44
N HIS A 235 2.87 5.59 4.30
CA HIS A 235 2.84 7.01 3.98
C HIS A 235 4.15 7.69 4.35
N LYS A 236 4.56 7.64 5.62
CA LYS A 236 5.82 8.25 6.08
C LYS A 236 7.02 7.36 5.76
N PRO A 237 8.09 7.89 5.14
CA PRO A 237 9.23 7.08 4.71
C PRO A 237 10.07 6.56 5.88
N LEU A 238 9.98 7.21 7.04
CA LEU A 238 10.71 6.85 8.24
C LEU A 238 9.74 6.63 9.39
N ASN A 239 10.04 5.66 10.24
CA ASN A 239 9.24 5.30 11.39
C ASN A 239 9.51 6.27 12.56
N HIS A 240 8.89 7.44 12.53
CA HIS A 240 9.21 8.55 13.43
C HIS A 240 8.65 8.39 14.85
N LYS A 241 7.54 7.68 15.04
CA LYS A 241 6.85 7.60 16.33
C LYS A 241 7.14 6.34 17.13
N GLY A 242 7.77 5.35 16.53
CA GLY A 242 8.14 4.13 17.21
C GLY A 242 9.28 4.32 18.21
N THR A 243 9.28 3.52 19.27
CA THR A 243 10.46 3.36 20.13
C THR A 243 11.62 2.79 19.33
N GLN A 244 12.84 2.97 19.82
CA GLN A 244 14.03 2.37 19.18
C GLN A 244 13.90 0.85 18.99
N ALA A 245 13.26 0.16 19.94
CA ALA A 245 13.02 -1.28 19.85
C ALA A 245 12.05 -1.64 18.71
N GLN A 246 10.98 -0.86 18.53
CA GLN A 246 10.02 -1.05 17.44
C GLN A 246 10.65 -0.72 16.08
N GLN A 247 11.41 0.37 15.98
CA GLN A 247 12.15 0.74 14.77
C GLN A 247 13.13 -0.36 14.39
N LYS A 248 13.92 -0.84 15.35
CA LYS A 248 14.83 -1.97 15.12
C LYS A 248 14.10 -3.24 14.69
N ARG A 249 12.95 -3.54 15.29
CA ARG A 249 12.13 -4.71 14.92
C ARG A 249 11.66 -4.60 13.47
N PHE A 250 11.18 -3.45 13.04
CA PHE A 250 10.79 -3.22 11.65
C PHE A 250 11.97 -3.41 10.70
N HIS A 251 13.11 -2.78 11.01
CA HIS A 251 14.37 -2.95 10.28
C HIS A 251 14.76 -4.42 10.13
N ASP A 252 14.80 -5.16 11.25
CA ASP A 252 15.18 -6.57 11.23
C ASP A 252 14.20 -7.42 10.38
N MET A 253 12.90 -7.13 10.44
CA MET A 253 11.88 -7.85 9.67
C MET A 253 12.04 -7.65 8.17
N VAL A 254 12.15 -6.40 7.70
CA VAL A 254 12.22 -6.13 6.26
C VAL A 254 13.47 -6.74 5.64
N ASN A 255 14.59 -6.75 6.36
CA ASN A 255 15.83 -7.39 5.92
C ASN A 255 15.74 -8.93 6.01
N LYS A 256 15.24 -9.49 7.11
CA LYS A 256 15.07 -10.95 7.31
C LYS A 256 14.19 -11.57 6.24
N TYR A 257 13.09 -10.92 5.92
CA TYR A 257 12.12 -11.42 4.92
C TYR A 257 12.44 -10.94 3.51
N GLN A 258 13.59 -10.29 3.30
CA GLN A 258 14.07 -9.86 1.99
C GLN A 258 13.00 -9.10 1.21
N VAL A 259 12.47 -8.04 1.80
CA VAL A 259 11.55 -7.11 1.12
C VAL A 259 12.29 -6.53 -0.09
N THR A 260 11.64 -6.48 -1.24
CA THR A 260 12.24 -5.99 -2.48
C THR A 260 12.39 -4.48 -2.46
N ALA A 261 11.34 -3.79 -2.02
CA ALA A 261 11.30 -2.32 -1.95
C ALA A 261 10.18 -1.86 -1.01
N ILE A 262 10.32 -0.64 -0.52
CA ILE A 262 9.30 0.11 0.19
C ILE A 262 8.95 1.35 -0.64
N PHE A 263 7.67 1.66 -0.79
CA PHE A 263 7.19 2.89 -1.44
C PHE A 263 6.47 3.76 -0.42
N ALA A 264 6.81 5.06 -0.44
CA ALA A 264 6.28 6.02 0.53
C ALA A 264 5.91 7.36 -0.12
N GLY A 265 5.26 8.24 0.64
CA GLY A 265 4.87 9.60 0.30
C GLY A 265 5.36 10.61 1.32
N HIS A 266 4.45 11.50 1.78
CA HIS A 266 4.63 12.48 2.84
C HIS A 266 5.57 13.64 2.50
N LEU A 267 6.65 13.41 1.79
CA LEU A 267 7.63 14.43 1.40
C LEU A 267 7.35 14.87 -0.04
N HIS A 268 6.43 15.81 -0.17
CA HIS A 268 5.82 16.20 -1.46
C HIS A 268 6.83 16.52 -2.54
N LYS A 269 7.93 17.25 -2.19
CA LYS A 269 8.93 17.77 -3.13
C LYS A 269 10.02 16.75 -3.45
N ASP A 270 10.15 15.69 -2.67
CA ASP A 270 11.28 14.76 -2.73
C ASP A 270 10.96 13.53 -3.61
N GLY A 271 10.03 13.69 -4.56
CA GLY A 271 9.67 12.64 -5.50
C GLY A 271 10.86 12.12 -6.29
N GLY A 272 11.13 10.81 -6.17
CA GLY A 272 12.28 10.14 -6.76
C GLY A 272 13.49 10.00 -5.84
N ASP A 273 13.50 10.64 -4.67
CA ASP A 273 14.52 10.40 -3.67
C ASP A 273 14.34 9.01 -3.03
N ALA A 274 15.43 8.45 -2.54
CA ALA A 274 15.45 7.16 -1.90
C ALA A 274 16.15 7.22 -0.54
N TYR A 275 15.56 6.52 0.43
CA TYR A 275 16.15 6.20 1.74
C TYR A 275 16.44 4.71 1.81
N TRP A 276 17.02 4.25 2.91
CA TRP A 276 17.38 2.84 3.08
C TRP A 276 16.99 2.34 4.46
N GLU A 277 16.29 1.21 4.49
CA GLU A 277 16.02 0.46 5.71
C GLU A 277 16.90 -0.81 5.70
N GLY A 278 18.16 -0.63 6.10
CA GLY A 278 19.21 -1.65 5.92
C GLY A 278 19.57 -1.83 4.46
N SER A 279 19.26 -2.99 3.87
CA SER A 279 19.46 -3.29 2.45
C SER A 279 18.25 -3.01 1.58
N VAL A 280 17.13 -2.58 2.17
CA VAL A 280 15.87 -2.37 1.46
C VAL A 280 15.68 -0.90 1.10
N PRO A 281 15.54 -0.55 -0.20
CA PRO A 281 15.32 0.83 -0.61
C PRO A 281 13.89 1.29 -0.28
N ILE A 282 13.76 2.57 0.10
CA ILE A 282 12.48 3.28 0.29
C ILE A 282 12.42 4.37 -0.76
N TYR A 283 11.50 4.29 -1.71
CA TYR A 283 11.32 5.26 -2.78
C TYR A 283 10.17 6.20 -2.49
N LEU A 284 10.39 7.50 -2.70
CA LEU A 284 9.38 8.54 -2.51
C LEU A 284 8.62 8.83 -3.81
N SER A 285 7.31 8.72 -3.76
CA SER A 285 6.44 8.99 -4.93
C SER A 285 6.21 10.49 -5.19
N GLY A 286 6.58 11.36 -4.25
CA GLY A 286 6.25 12.78 -4.34
C GLY A 286 4.77 13.03 -4.06
N SER A 287 4.15 13.93 -4.81
CA SER A 287 2.76 14.34 -4.57
C SER A 287 2.05 14.78 -5.86
N THR A 288 0.73 14.87 -5.77
CA THR A 288 -0.09 15.47 -6.83
C THR A 288 0.20 16.95 -7.02
N SER A 289 0.47 17.69 -5.95
CA SER A 289 0.85 19.11 -6.02
C SER A 289 2.11 19.34 -6.86
N GLN A 290 3.06 18.41 -6.83
CA GLN A 290 4.29 18.42 -7.62
C GLN A 290 4.17 17.66 -8.95
N GLN A 291 3.01 17.10 -9.26
CA GLN A 291 2.74 16.30 -10.47
C GLN A 291 3.73 15.16 -10.66
N THR A 292 4.08 14.49 -9.56
CA THR A 292 5.05 13.40 -9.52
C THR A 292 4.43 12.09 -9.03
N TYR A 293 4.88 10.97 -9.59
CA TYR A 293 4.57 9.62 -9.12
C TYR A 293 5.61 8.63 -9.66
N LEU A 294 5.61 7.41 -9.17
CA LEU A 294 6.54 6.37 -9.56
C LEU A 294 5.86 5.27 -10.39
N ILE A 295 6.63 4.73 -11.32
CA ILE A 295 6.31 3.50 -12.05
C ILE A 295 7.39 2.49 -11.73
N ALA A 296 7.03 1.34 -11.18
CA ALA A 296 7.93 0.22 -11.00
C ALA A 296 7.67 -0.86 -12.05
N SER A 297 8.73 -1.42 -12.63
CA SER A 297 8.64 -2.39 -13.71
C SER A 297 9.60 -3.54 -13.49
N PHE A 298 9.12 -4.78 -13.54
CA PHE A 298 10.00 -5.93 -13.52
C PHE A 298 10.74 -6.08 -14.84
N THR A 299 12.02 -6.46 -14.77
CA THR A 299 12.77 -6.96 -15.96
C THR A 299 12.12 -8.22 -16.51
N GLU A 300 12.41 -8.57 -17.77
CA GLU A 300 11.83 -9.75 -18.43
C GLU A 300 12.13 -11.05 -17.68
N ASP A 301 13.32 -11.15 -17.09
CA ASP A 301 13.74 -12.30 -16.28
C ASP A 301 13.23 -12.25 -14.82
N ARG A 302 12.46 -11.21 -14.45
CA ARG A 302 11.90 -11.00 -13.11
C ARG A 302 12.92 -10.88 -11.98
N LYS A 303 14.22 -10.70 -12.29
CA LYS A 303 15.27 -10.64 -11.28
C LYS A 303 15.50 -9.25 -10.71
N GLN A 304 14.99 -8.22 -11.39
CA GLN A 304 15.16 -6.83 -10.97
C GLN A 304 13.85 -6.07 -11.07
N LEU A 305 13.68 -5.10 -10.20
CA LEU A 305 12.63 -4.10 -10.21
C LEU A 305 13.26 -2.75 -10.57
N GLN A 306 12.88 -2.21 -11.71
CA GLN A 306 13.28 -0.90 -12.19
C GLN A 306 12.27 0.13 -11.72
N VAL A 307 12.73 1.19 -11.05
CA VAL A 307 11.87 2.27 -10.54
C VAL A 307 12.09 3.52 -11.37
N TYR A 308 11.02 4.07 -11.89
CA TYR A 308 11.01 5.26 -12.73
C TYR A 308 10.24 6.38 -12.06
N LEU A 309 10.81 7.59 -12.09
CA LEU A 309 10.12 8.82 -11.69
C LEU A 309 9.40 9.43 -12.90
N VAL A 310 8.13 9.72 -12.72
CA VAL A 310 7.35 10.57 -13.61
C VAL A 310 7.32 11.99 -13.04
N LYS A 311 7.61 12.99 -13.87
CA LYS A 311 7.49 14.43 -13.56
C LYS A 311 6.50 15.09 -14.49
N ASN A 312 5.81 16.13 -14.00
CA ASN A 312 4.82 16.90 -14.78
C ASN A 312 3.73 16.01 -15.40
N ASN A 313 3.39 14.90 -14.77
CA ASN A 313 2.46 13.90 -15.27
C ASN A 313 2.82 13.32 -16.67
N GLN A 314 4.09 13.43 -17.09
CA GLN A 314 4.56 12.99 -18.42
C GLN A 314 5.21 11.60 -18.37
N TRP A 315 4.42 10.54 -18.19
CA TRP A 315 4.93 9.19 -18.01
C TRP A 315 5.76 8.65 -19.20
N ARG A 316 5.55 9.18 -20.40
CA ARG A 316 6.37 8.81 -21.58
C ARG A 316 7.81 9.29 -21.48
N ASN A 317 8.04 10.34 -20.70
CA ASN A 317 9.35 10.93 -20.43
C ASN A 317 9.91 10.56 -19.05
N ARG A 318 9.37 9.46 -18.44
CA ARG A 318 9.82 8.99 -17.12
C ARG A 318 11.31 8.66 -17.12
N THR A 319 11.96 8.93 -16.01
CA THR A 319 13.40 8.71 -15.83
C THR A 319 13.63 7.51 -14.91
N LEU A 320 14.48 6.57 -15.31
CA LEU A 320 14.94 5.49 -14.42
C LEU A 320 15.75 6.12 -13.27
N ILE A 321 15.32 5.86 -12.04
CA ILE A 321 16.00 6.38 -10.84
C ILE A 321 16.79 5.30 -10.13
N ASP A 322 16.35 4.03 -10.19
CA ASP A 322 17.05 2.93 -9.56
C ASP A 322 16.64 1.57 -10.15
N THR A 323 17.45 0.54 -9.82
CA THR A 323 17.18 -0.85 -10.14
C THR A 323 17.56 -1.72 -8.95
N THR A 324 16.60 -2.38 -8.31
CA THR A 324 16.80 -3.21 -7.12
C THR A 324 16.59 -4.69 -7.40
N PRO A 325 17.35 -5.60 -6.76
CA PRO A 325 17.17 -7.04 -6.89
C PRO A 325 15.81 -7.50 -6.37
N VAL A 326 15.19 -8.44 -7.07
CA VAL A 326 13.94 -9.09 -6.65
C VAL A 326 14.25 -10.41 -5.97
N HIS A 327 13.84 -10.53 -4.72
CA HIS A 327 13.95 -11.77 -3.96
C HIS A 327 12.66 -12.58 -4.04
N SER A 328 12.55 -13.44 -5.05
CA SER A 328 11.40 -14.30 -5.28
C SER A 328 11.84 -15.65 -5.81
N ILE A 329 11.11 -16.73 -5.49
CA ILE A 329 11.35 -18.04 -6.12
C ILE A 329 10.98 -18.00 -7.60
N PHE A 330 10.09 -17.11 -7.99
CA PHE A 330 9.64 -16.94 -9.37
C PHE A 330 10.70 -16.28 -10.26
N ALA A 331 11.56 -15.43 -9.70
CA ALA A 331 12.70 -14.82 -10.40
C ALA A 331 13.80 -15.82 -10.81
N LYS A 332 13.72 -17.08 -10.36
CA LYS A 332 14.72 -18.12 -10.67
C LYS A 332 14.32 -19.07 -11.78
N ARG A 333 13.15 -18.87 -12.38
CA ARG A 333 12.68 -19.72 -13.49
C ARG A 333 13.26 -19.21 -14.82
N PRO A 334 13.81 -20.11 -15.63
CA PRO A 334 14.22 -19.79 -16.99
C PRO A 334 13.01 -19.50 -17.87
#